data_118511819374962a7451b5abb84180e4
#
_entry.id   118511819374962a7451b5abb84180e4
#
_cell.length_a   1.000
_cell.length_b   1.000
_cell.length_c   1.000
_cell.angle_alpha   90.00
_cell.angle_beta   90.00
_cell.angle_gamma   90.00
#
_symmetry.space_group_name_H-M   'P 1'
#
loop_
_entity.id
_entity.type
_entity.pdbx_description
1 polymer ?
#
loop_
_entity_poly.entity_id
_entity_poly.type
_entity_poly.pdbx_seq_one_letter_code
_entity_poly.pdbx_strand_id
1 'polypeptide(L)'
;MNEAFSRIISQAVALGWSDVHITGGHPVAYRKDGDIGMLRDTVLSPVEVDGLARDLLTPHRADILRRRWSVDFAHSVAGIRVRVNIFNTTRGLSLAVRLLAGRIPTLAHLNLHPSLEEFTRLRAGLILVCGATGSGKTTTMAAMLDEINRNRPAHIITLEDPIEYRFASKKGFVEQRELGAHFPSFERGLLDVLREDPDVILVGELREAETIRLALSAAESGHLVIASLHSATPEEALYRLCNAFPLEAQDLVRHQLSSTLHAIVVQQLRMHPVARFRVPVLSLLIGTHPVRMLVREGKFAQLHSIMEMGRGEGMYTMDAYYDDFLNRPQRFSAPSNVFRPAPEEDQQPDYDSPLMDRGLGTTHYTPESARHLARPDGPALHAAMHASVDAAQPGAGHMGMARPDEPGEPVYTLTDEGRLEDVLREFTER
;
A
#
# COMPACT_ATOMS: atom_id res chain seq x y z
N MET A 1 5.74 13.24 24.43
CA MET A 1 4.47 12.73 23.82
C MET A 1 3.32 13.20 24.71
N ASN A 2 2.23 13.71 24.15
CA ASN A 2 1.11 14.28 24.91
C ASN A 2 0.33 13.15 25.63
N GLU A 3 0.33 13.16 26.99
CA GLU A 3 -0.31 12.12 27.82
C GLU A 3 -1.81 12.01 27.57
N ALA A 4 -2.49 13.14 27.27
CA ALA A 4 -3.90 13.15 26.97
C ALA A 4 -4.20 12.37 25.67
N PHE A 5 -3.37 12.54 24.65
CA PHE A 5 -3.49 11.82 23.39
C PHE A 5 -3.27 10.32 23.57
N SER A 6 -2.22 9.93 24.29
CA SER A 6 -1.94 8.52 24.60
C SER A 6 -3.11 7.86 25.36
N ARG A 7 -3.74 8.56 26.32
CA ARG A 7 -4.93 8.06 27.02
C ARG A 7 -6.12 7.87 26.10
N ILE A 8 -6.40 8.85 25.22
CA ILE A 8 -7.51 8.76 24.25
C ILE A 8 -7.32 7.56 23.34
N ILE A 9 -6.12 7.35 22.82
CA ILE A 9 -5.83 6.21 21.92
C ILE A 9 -5.91 4.88 22.67
N SER A 10 -5.38 4.78 23.88
CA SER A 10 -5.50 3.57 24.71
C SER A 10 -6.96 3.23 25.03
N GLN A 11 -7.77 4.24 25.31
CA GLN A 11 -9.21 4.08 25.52
C GLN A 11 -9.91 3.62 24.23
N ALA A 12 -9.53 4.18 23.09
CA ALA A 12 -10.06 3.79 21.78
C ALA A 12 -9.83 2.30 21.51
N VAL A 13 -8.61 1.79 21.78
CA VAL A 13 -8.30 0.36 21.67
C VAL A 13 -9.15 -0.49 22.62
N ALA A 14 -9.22 -0.09 23.90
CA ALA A 14 -9.96 -0.85 24.90
C ALA A 14 -11.47 -0.98 24.57
N LEU A 15 -12.05 0.07 23.99
CA LEU A 15 -13.47 0.15 23.64
C LEU A 15 -13.78 -0.26 22.20
N GLY A 16 -12.74 -0.57 21.38
CA GLY A 16 -12.90 -1.02 19.99
C GLY A 16 -13.35 0.08 19.04
N TRP A 17 -12.89 1.33 19.26
CA TRP A 17 -13.14 2.41 18.31
C TRP A 17 -12.25 2.27 17.10
N SER A 18 -12.77 2.59 15.92
CA SER A 18 -12.00 2.59 14.68
C SER A 18 -11.33 3.92 14.39
N ASP A 19 -12.00 5.02 14.74
CA ASP A 19 -11.53 6.37 14.45
C ASP A 19 -11.78 7.28 15.65
N VAL A 20 -10.90 8.27 15.83
CA VAL A 20 -11.00 9.34 16.81
C VAL A 20 -10.85 10.69 16.11
N HIS A 21 -11.71 11.66 16.43
CA HIS A 21 -11.66 13.00 15.86
C HIS A 21 -11.48 14.02 16.99
N ILE A 22 -10.44 14.84 16.87
CA ILE A 22 -10.05 15.86 17.87
C ILE A 22 -10.07 17.23 17.21
N THR A 23 -10.90 18.12 17.73
CA THR A 23 -11.03 19.50 17.25
C THR A 23 -11.07 20.43 18.46
N GLY A 24 -10.36 21.55 18.41
CA GLY A 24 -10.27 22.51 19.52
C GLY A 24 -11.63 23.04 19.97
N GLY A 25 -11.87 23.01 21.30
CA GLY A 25 -13.11 23.48 21.91
C GLY A 25 -14.33 22.60 21.64
N HIS A 26 -14.13 21.36 21.20
CA HIS A 26 -15.20 20.40 20.95
C HIS A 26 -14.91 19.08 21.69
N PRO A 27 -15.94 18.38 22.23
CA PRO A 27 -15.75 17.03 22.75
C PRO A 27 -15.09 16.11 21.73
N VAL A 28 -14.17 15.26 22.19
CA VAL A 28 -13.55 14.25 21.32
C VAL A 28 -14.64 13.34 20.77
N ALA A 29 -14.72 13.26 19.44
CA ALA A 29 -15.64 12.34 18.76
C ALA A 29 -14.91 11.04 18.41
N TYR A 30 -15.63 9.92 18.39
CA TYR A 30 -15.12 8.63 18.04
C TYR A 30 -16.09 7.89 17.12
N ARG A 31 -15.58 6.93 16.33
CA ARG A 31 -16.40 6.02 15.52
C ARG A 31 -16.29 4.60 16.08
N LYS A 32 -17.42 3.96 16.27
CA LYS A 32 -17.52 2.56 16.68
C LYS A 32 -18.64 1.89 15.88
N ASP A 33 -18.35 0.76 15.28
CA ASP A 33 -19.31 -0.04 14.47
C ASP A 33 -20.04 0.76 13.36
N GLY A 34 -19.44 1.86 12.91
CA GLY A 34 -19.97 2.76 11.91
C GLY A 34 -20.62 4.03 12.49
N ASP A 35 -21.03 4.02 13.75
CA ASP A 35 -21.70 5.13 14.42
C ASP A 35 -20.72 6.11 15.05
N ILE A 36 -21.09 7.41 15.09
CA ILE A 36 -20.30 8.45 15.74
C ILE A 36 -20.84 8.69 17.15
N GLY A 37 -19.94 8.58 18.14
CA GLY A 37 -20.18 8.95 19.53
C GLY A 37 -19.28 10.11 19.95
N MET A 38 -19.53 10.66 21.15
CA MET A 38 -18.77 11.78 21.71
C MET A 38 -18.39 11.52 23.18
N LEU A 39 -17.14 11.82 23.52
CA LEU A 39 -16.64 11.89 24.90
C LEU A 39 -16.94 13.28 25.47
N ARG A 40 -18.10 13.46 26.09
CA ARG A 40 -18.56 14.78 26.54
C ARG A 40 -17.63 15.42 27.57
N ASP A 41 -16.92 14.61 28.36
CA ASP A 41 -16.04 15.06 29.43
C ASP A 41 -14.57 15.28 28.95
N THR A 42 -14.31 15.07 27.69
CA THR A 42 -12.95 15.23 27.11
C THR A 42 -12.99 16.29 26.02
N VAL A 43 -12.62 17.51 26.40
CA VAL A 43 -12.51 18.67 25.49
C VAL A 43 -11.09 19.20 25.56
N LEU A 44 -10.43 19.28 24.42
CA LEU A 44 -9.12 19.94 24.29
C LEU A 44 -9.34 21.37 23.77
N SER A 45 -8.65 22.33 24.36
CA SER A 45 -8.62 23.71 23.85
C SER A 45 -7.90 23.78 22.48
N PRO A 46 -8.14 24.80 21.66
CA PRO A 46 -7.41 24.98 20.41
C PRO A 46 -5.87 25.00 20.59
N VAL A 47 -5.39 25.56 21.71
CA VAL A 47 -3.95 25.61 22.02
C VAL A 47 -3.38 24.22 22.31
N GLU A 48 -4.15 23.37 23.02
CA GLU A 48 -3.74 21.98 23.28
C GLU A 48 -3.72 21.15 22.00
N VAL A 49 -4.70 21.35 21.09
CA VAL A 49 -4.72 20.67 19.78
C VAL A 49 -3.54 21.11 18.91
N ASP A 50 -3.21 22.42 18.88
CA ASP A 50 -2.03 22.93 18.19
C ASP A 50 -0.71 22.39 18.77
N GLY A 51 -0.63 22.27 20.10
CA GLY A 51 0.49 21.63 20.79
C GLY A 51 0.66 20.17 20.39
N LEU A 52 -0.46 19.42 20.44
CA LEU A 52 -0.49 18.02 20.01
C LEU A 52 -0.07 17.86 18.54
N ALA A 53 -0.57 18.71 17.65
CA ALA A 53 -0.19 18.67 16.25
C ALA A 53 1.31 18.91 16.05
N ARG A 54 1.90 19.87 16.78
CA ARG A 54 3.35 20.15 16.75
C ARG A 54 4.19 18.98 17.22
N ASP A 55 3.74 18.27 18.28
CA ASP A 55 4.44 17.09 18.80
C ASP A 55 4.46 15.92 17.77
N LEU A 56 3.46 15.84 16.89
CA LEU A 56 3.32 14.79 15.90
C LEU A 56 3.98 15.14 14.55
N LEU A 57 4.24 16.43 14.30
CA LEU A 57 4.75 16.91 13.01
C LEU A 57 6.26 16.97 13.00
N THR A 58 6.88 16.25 12.07
CA THR A 58 8.28 16.53 11.69
C THR A 58 8.35 17.85 10.88
N PRO A 59 9.54 18.47 10.73
CA PRO A 59 9.71 19.68 9.91
C PRO A 59 9.16 19.51 8.49
N HIS A 60 9.37 18.35 7.87
CA HIS A 60 8.85 18.02 6.53
C HIS A 60 7.32 17.97 6.50
N ARG A 61 6.70 17.27 7.47
CA ARG A 61 5.23 17.17 7.59
C ARG A 61 4.59 18.53 7.85
N ALA A 62 5.26 19.38 8.66
CA ALA A 62 4.80 20.74 8.91
C ALA A 62 4.83 21.61 7.64
N ASP A 63 5.83 21.41 6.77
CA ASP A 63 5.90 22.10 5.48
C ASP A 63 4.76 21.65 4.54
N ILE A 64 4.47 20.34 4.48
CA ILE A 64 3.34 19.81 3.72
C ILE A 64 2.02 20.42 4.24
N LEU A 65 1.80 20.44 5.56
CA LEU A 65 0.59 21.02 6.16
C LEU A 65 0.43 22.49 5.79
N ARG A 66 1.52 23.28 5.81
CA ARG A 66 1.50 24.69 5.41
C ARG A 66 1.12 24.90 3.94
N ARG A 67 1.61 24.02 3.04
CA ARG A 67 1.35 24.11 1.59
C ARG A 67 0.00 23.55 1.18
N ARG A 68 -0.43 22.42 1.79
CA ARG A 68 -1.60 21.66 1.37
C ARG A 68 -2.80 21.78 2.32
N TRP A 69 -2.64 22.47 3.46
CA TRP A 69 -3.66 22.64 4.51
C TRP A 69 -4.08 21.33 5.19
N SER A 70 -3.47 20.23 4.80
CA SER A 70 -3.68 18.90 5.33
C SER A 70 -2.41 18.06 5.16
N VAL A 71 -2.14 17.17 6.12
CA VAL A 71 -1.07 16.17 6.05
C VAL A 71 -1.54 14.86 6.63
N ASP A 72 -1.24 13.76 5.94
CA ASP A 72 -1.62 12.40 6.32
C ASP A 72 -0.35 11.56 6.53
N PHE A 73 -0.26 10.81 7.63
CA PHE A 73 0.90 9.99 7.96
C PHE A 73 0.55 8.91 8.98
N ALA A 74 1.33 7.84 9.01
CA ALA A 74 1.26 6.84 10.07
C ALA A 74 2.15 7.24 11.25
N HIS A 75 1.73 6.90 12.48
CA HIS A 75 2.45 7.18 13.71
C HIS A 75 2.18 6.09 14.75
N SER A 76 3.08 5.93 15.72
CA SER A 76 2.87 4.99 16.84
C SER A 76 2.69 5.74 18.15
N VAL A 77 1.62 5.43 18.87
CA VAL A 77 1.25 6.03 20.15
C VAL A 77 1.06 4.93 21.18
N ALA A 78 1.88 4.90 22.22
CA ALA A 78 1.79 3.88 23.26
C ALA A 78 1.78 2.43 22.71
N GLY A 79 2.61 2.15 21.71
CA GLY A 79 2.70 0.84 21.06
C GLY A 79 1.52 0.53 20.09
N ILE A 80 0.61 1.50 19.90
CA ILE A 80 -0.54 1.37 19.03
C ILE A 80 -0.27 2.17 17.74
N ARG A 81 -0.38 1.52 16.60
CA ARG A 81 -0.22 2.20 15.33
C ARG A 81 -1.49 2.92 14.93
N VAL A 82 -1.34 4.15 14.47
CA VAL A 82 -2.44 5.01 14.03
C VAL A 82 -2.10 5.71 12.72
N ARG A 83 -3.09 5.95 11.89
CA ARG A 83 -3.02 6.89 10.77
C ARG A 83 -3.58 8.22 11.24
N VAL A 84 -2.81 9.28 11.10
CA VAL A 84 -3.16 10.62 11.56
C VAL A 84 -3.28 11.53 10.35
N ASN A 85 -4.44 12.14 10.16
CA ASN A 85 -4.63 13.26 9.27
C ASN A 85 -4.79 14.52 10.08
N ILE A 86 -3.90 15.50 9.90
CA ILE A 86 -3.97 16.83 10.51
C ILE A 86 -4.39 17.82 9.42
N PHE A 87 -5.42 18.61 9.68
CA PHE A 87 -5.99 19.54 8.70
C PHE A 87 -6.55 20.81 9.34
N ASN A 88 -6.61 21.88 8.55
CA ASN A 88 -7.17 23.15 8.99
C ASN A 88 -8.69 23.16 8.92
N THR A 89 -9.31 23.78 9.94
CA THR A 89 -10.74 24.03 10.02
C THR A 89 -11.00 25.46 10.49
N THR A 90 -12.25 25.86 10.50
CA THR A 90 -12.69 27.16 11.09
C THR A 90 -12.39 27.29 12.59
N ARG A 91 -12.02 26.19 13.26
CA ARG A 91 -11.68 26.13 14.69
C ARG A 91 -10.18 25.95 14.93
N GLY A 92 -9.34 26.12 13.90
CA GLY A 92 -7.91 25.83 13.94
C GLY A 92 -7.60 24.42 13.44
N LEU A 93 -6.50 23.85 13.91
CA LEU A 93 -6.11 22.50 13.53
C LEU A 93 -7.07 21.46 14.12
N SER A 94 -7.33 20.44 13.34
CA SER A 94 -8.11 19.26 13.73
C SER A 94 -7.35 18.00 13.34
N LEU A 95 -7.54 16.92 14.10
CA LEU A 95 -6.95 15.62 13.86
C LEU A 95 -8.06 14.59 13.62
N ALA A 96 -7.93 13.83 12.52
CA ALA A 96 -8.65 12.58 12.32
C ALA A 96 -7.63 11.45 12.50
N VAL A 97 -7.88 10.58 13.48
CA VAL A 97 -6.96 9.50 13.86
C VAL A 97 -7.68 8.19 13.66
N ARG A 98 -7.18 7.36 12.74
CA ARG A 98 -7.66 6.00 12.53
C ARG A 98 -6.74 5.01 13.21
N LEU A 99 -7.29 4.11 14.01
CA LEU A 99 -6.53 3.02 14.61
C LEU A 99 -6.18 1.99 13.52
N LEU A 100 -4.90 1.62 13.45
CA LEU A 100 -4.42 0.57 12.58
C LEU A 100 -4.31 -0.75 13.35
N ALA A 101 -4.40 -1.86 12.64
CA ALA A 101 -4.33 -3.17 13.26
C ALA A 101 -2.94 -3.44 13.83
N GLY A 102 -2.87 -3.83 15.09
CA GLY A 102 -1.63 -4.24 15.77
C GLY A 102 -1.34 -5.74 15.63
N ARG A 103 -2.34 -6.55 15.23
CA ARG A 103 -2.21 -8.01 15.07
C ARG A 103 -2.70 -8.45 13.71
N ILE A 104 -1.96 -9.36 13.10
CA ILE A 104 -2.35 -10.01 11.84
C ILE A 104 -3.14 -11.27 12.19
N PRO A 105 -4.44 -11.35 11.85
CA PRO A 105 -5.22 -12.56 12.05
C PRO A 105 -4.81 -13.65 11.05
N THR A 106 -4.93 -14.92 11.44
CA THR A 106 -4.72 -16.04 10.50
C THR A 106 -5.87 -16.16 9.51
N LEU A 107 -5.65 -16.81 8.36
CA LEU A 107 -6.70 -17.08 7.36
C LEU A 107 -7.91 -17.81 7.99
N ALA A 108 -7.65 -18.81 8.84
CA ALA A 108 -8.70 -19.54 9.56
C ALA A 108 -9.48 -18.63 10.52
N HIS A 109 -8.80 -17.72 11.23
CA HIS A 109 -9.45 -16.80 12.17
C HIS A 109 -10.33 -15.77 11.43
N LEU A 110 -9.99 -15.43 10.21
CA LEU A 110 -10.80 -14.58 9.33
C LEU A 110 -12.01 -15.31 8.73
N ASN A 111 -12.20 -16.60 9.00
CA ASN A 111 -13.23 -17.43 8.41
C ASN A 111 -13.14 -17.51 6.87
N LEU A 112 -11.94 -17.44 6.33
CA LEU A 112 -11.67 -17.58 4.91
C LEU A 112 -11.63 -19.04 4.49
N HIS A 113 -11.91 -19.30 3.22
CA HIS A 113 -11.86 -20.66 2.67
C HIS A 113 -10.44 -21.24 2.76
N PRO A 114 -10.26 -22.50 3.18
CA PRO A 114 -8.93 -23.11 3.31
C PRO A 114 -8.09 -23.14 2.03
N SER A 115 -8.69 -23.10 0.85
CA SER A 115 -7.97 -23.02 -0.43
C SER A 115 -7.05 -21.81 -0.55
N LEU A 116 -7.29 -20.74 0.23
CA LEU A 116 -6.39 -19.58 0.23
C LEU A 116 -5.01 -19.93 0.78
N GLU A 117 -4.89 -20.94 1.65
CA GLU A 117 -3.59 -21.44 2.11
C GLU A 117 -2.76 -22.05 0.98
N GLU A 118 -3.41 -22.67 -0.02
CA GLU A 118 -2.71 -23.24 -1.17
C GLU A 118 -2.02 -22.15 -2.00
N PHE A 119 -2.64 -20.99 -2.13
CA PHE A 119 -2.05 -19.87 -2.84
C PHE A 119 -0.79 -19.33 -2.17
N THR A 120 -0.66 -19.47 -0.84
CA THR A 120 0.55 -19.06 -0.12
C THR A 120 1.75 -19.97 -0.39
N ARG A 121 1.52 -21.16 -0.98
CA ARG A 121 2.57 -22.10 -1.37
C ARG A 121 3.13 -21.84 -2.77
N LEU A 122 2.46 -21.02 -3.56
CA LEU A 122 2.91 -20.65 -4.88
C LEU A 122 4.25 -19.91 -4.81
N ARG A 123 5.09 -20.13 -5.82
CA ARG A 123 6.42 -19.47 -5.89
C ARG A 123 6.47 -18.32 -6.87
N ALA A 124 5.60 -18.32 -7.86
CA ALA A 124 5.55 -17.31 -8.91
C ALA A 124 4.13 -17.10 -9.39
N GLY A 125 3.87 -16.02 -10.11
CA GLY A 125 2.61 -15.69 -10.74
C GLY A 125 1.84 -14.60 -10.00
N LEU A 126 0.61 -14.34 -10.42
CA LEU A 126 -0.22 -13.23 -9.97
C LEU A 126 -1.45 -13.73 -9.20
N ILE A 127 -1.66 -13.18 -8.00
CA ILE A 127 -2.89 -13.31 -7.21
C ILE A 127 -3.49 -11.92 -7.05
N LEU A 128 -4.76 -11.78 -7.41
CA LEU A 128 -5.50 -10.53 -7.27
C LEU A 128 -6.53 -10.65 -6.15
N VAL A 129 -6.51 -9.70 -5.21
CA VAL A 129 -7.52 -9.58 -4.15
C VAL A 129 -8.37 -8.35 -4.43
N CYS A 130 -9.63 -8.58 -4.79
CA CYS A 130 -10.56 -7.58 -5.29
C CYS A 130 -11.70 -7.29 -4.30
N GLY A 131 -12.36 -6.15 -4.47
CA GLY A 131 -13.53 -5.77 -3.68
C GLY A 131 -13.57 -4.28 -3.36
N ALA A 132 -14.68 -3.82 -2.83
CA ALA A 132 -14.88 -2.44 -2.42
C ALA A 132 -13.95 -2.03 -1.26
N THR A 133 -13.84 -0.73 -1.00
CA THR A 133 -13.18 -0.21 0.21
C THR A 133 -13.88 -0.77 1.46
N GLY A 134 -13.10 -1.22 2.42
CA GLY A 134 -13.64 -1.83 3.66
C GLY A 134 -14.14 -3.27 3.51
N SER A 135 -13.91 -3.94 2.37
CA SER A 135 -14.23 -5.36 2.21
C SER A 135 -13.23 -6.33 2.87
N GLY A 136 -12.13 -5.81 3.44
CA GLY A 136 -11.12 -6.59 4.15
C GLY A 136 -9.98 -7.11 3.28
N LYS A 137 -9.76 -6.56 2.08
CA LYS A 137 -8.67 -6.95 1.16
C LYS A 137 -7.30 -6.92 1.84
N THR A 138 -6.94 -5.77 2.45
CA THR A 138 -5.66 -5.59 3.12
C THR A 138 -5.45 -6.62 4.23
N THR A 139 -6.51 -6.91 5.00
CA THR A 139 -6.47 -7.92 6.07
C THR A 139 -6.23 -9.33 5.52
N THR A 140 -6.90 -9.67 4.42
CA THR A 140 -6.74 -10.98 3.75
C THR A 140 -5.34 -11.12 3.15
N MET A 141 -4.84 -10.10 2.45
CA MET A 141 -3.47 -10.08 1.92
C MET A 141 -2.44 -10.17 3.03
N ALA A 142 -2.63 -9.42 4.14
CA ALA A 142 -1.75 -9.50 5.31
C ALA A 142 -1.73 -10.91 5.92
N ALA A 143 -2.90 -11.56 6.05
CA ALA A 143 -2.97 -12.94 6.54
C ALA A 143 -2.26 -13.93 5.60
N MET A 144 -2.39 -13.76 4.27
CA MET A 144 -1.67 -14.58 3.30
C MET A 144 -0.15 -14.38 3.39
N LEU A 145 0.31 -13.13 3.51
CA LEU A 145 1.73 -12.83 3.66
C LEU A 145 2.30 -13.39 4.98
N ASP A 146 1.57 -13.25 6.07
CA ASP A 146 2.03 -13.79 7.37
C ASP A 146 2.09 -15.33 7.35
N GLU A 147 1.21 -15.99 6.61
CA GLU A 147 1.27 -17.43 6.37
C GLU A 147 2.53 -17.82 5.58
N ILE A 148 2.88 -17.06 4.53
CA ILE A 148 4.13 -17.23 3.79
C ILE A 148 5.33 -17.00 4.72
N ASN A 149 5.34 -15.89 5.46
CA ASN A 149 6.41 -15.51 6.39
C ASN A 149 6.66 -16.54 7.49
N ARG A 150 5.61 -17.22 7.96
CA ARG A 150 5.72 -18.30 8.97
C ARG A 150 6.28 -19.59 8.41
N ASN A 151 5.97 -19.91 7.17
CA ASN A 151 6.18 -21.25 6.64
C ASN A 151 7.33 -21.36 5.65
N ARG A 152 7.76 -20.25 5.01
CA ARG A 152 8.76 -20.23 3.94
C ARG A 152 9.94 -19.32 4.27
N PRO A 153 11.19 -19.72 3.99
CA PRO A 153 12.34 -18.83 3.94
C PRO A 153 12.25 -18.05 2.62
N ALA A 154 11.54 -16.94 2.62
CA ALA A 154 11.29 -16.11 1.45
C ALA A 154 11.59 -14.65 1.76
N HIS A 155 12.15 -13.93 0.80
CA HIS A 155 12.28 -12.47 0.86
C HIS A 155 10.96 -11.85 0.37
N ILE A 156 10.28 -11.15 1.25
CA ILE A 156 8.96 -10.56 1.04
C ILE A 156 9.09 -9.06 1.07
N ILE A 157 8.74 -8.39 -0.02
CA ILE A 157 8.74 -6.91 -0.08
C ILE A 157 7.31 -6.42 -0.31
N THR A 158 6.87 -5.44 0.49
CA THR A 158 5.58 -4.81 0.31
C THR A 158 5.70 -3.36 -0.14
N LEU A 159 4.82 -2.95 -1.05
CA LEU A 159 4.63 -1.56 -1.48
C LEU A 159 3.20 -1.15 -1.12
N GLU A 160 3.04 -0.25 -0.15
CA GLU A 160 1.74 0.07 0.48
C GLU A 160 1.47 1.58 0.56
N ASP A 161 0.19 1.97 0.69
CA ASP A 161 -0.26 3.36 0.82
C ASP A 161 -1.50 3.48 1.73
N PRO A 162 -1.29 3.63 3.06
CA PRO A 162 -0.07 3.42 3.84
C PRO A 162 0.09 1.95 4.29
N ILE A 163 1.17 1.65 5.05
CA ILE A 163 1.34 0.37 5.75
C ILE A 163 0.29 0.26 6.86
N GLU A 164 -0.66 -0.68 6.69
CA GLU A 164 -1.72 -0.93 7.69
C GLU A 164 -1.30 -1.99 8.73
N TYR A 165 -0.63 -3.07 8.30
CA TYR A 165 -0.14 -4.15 9.16
C TYR A 165 1.37 -4.18 9.16
N ARG A 166 1.99 -4.39 10.33
CA ARG A 166 3.43 -4.60 10.44
C ARG A 166 3.75 -6.09 10.58
N PHE A 167 4.78 -6.52 9.89
CA PHE A 167 5.26 -7.89 9.90
C PHE A 167 6.60 -7.97 10.63
N ALA A 168 6.67 -8.77 11.70
CA ALA A 168 7.95 -9.26 12.16
C ALA A 168 8.45 -10.36 11.22
N SER A 169 9.73 -10.34 10.84
CA SER A 169 10.34 -11.43 10.09
C SER A 169 10.36 -12.70 10.92
N LYS A 170 9.92 -13.84 10.36
CA LYS A 170 9.81 -15.15 11.01
C LYS A 170 10.76 -16.14 10.33
N LYS A 171 10.24 -17.04 9.49
CA LYS A 171 11.09 -17.80 8.56
C LYS A 171 11.45 -16.97 7.33
N GLY A 172 10.51 -16.11 6.90
CA GLY A 172 10.75 -15.14 5.85
C GLY A 172 11.47 -13.89 6.38
N PHE A 173 12.08 -13.17 5.46
CA PHE A 173 12.61 -11.82 5.65
C PHE A 173 11.62 -10.83 5.03
N VAL A 174 11.06 -9.90 5.82
CA VAL A 174 9.99 -8.99 5.36
C VAL A 174 10.47 -7.55 5.40
N GLU A 175 10.40 -6.88 4.27
CA GLU A 175 10.65 -5.45 4.12
C GLU A 175 9.39 -4.74 3.65
N GLN A 176 8.99 -3.69 4.36
CA GLN A 176 7.78 -2.93 4.07
C GLN A 176 8.13 -1.51 3.66
N ARG A 177 7.57 -1.08 2.55
CA ARG A 177 7.79 0.25 1.99
C ARG A 177 6.46 0.99 1.84
N GLU A 178 6.43 2.25 2.28
CA GLU A 178 5.25 3.13 2.26
C GLU A 178 5.43 4.22 1.21
N LEU A 179 4.39 4.44 0.41
CA LEU A 179 4.34 5.49 -0.60
C LEU A 179 4.54 6.88 0.05
N GLY A 180 5.36 7.70 -0.56
CA GLY A 180 5.67 9.05 -0.08
C GLY A 180 6.63 9.11 1.11
N ALA A 181 6.92 7.97 1.75
CA ALA A 181 7.90 7.83 2.82
C ALA A 181 9.16 7.07 2.36
N HIS A 182 8.98 5.96 1.65
CA HIS A 182 10.07 5.06 1.27
C HIS A 182 10.22 4.90 -0.25
N PHE A 183 9.21 5.28 -1.03
CA PHE A 183 9.27 5.34 -2.49
C PHE A 183 8.32 6.43 -3.02
N PRO A 184 8.63 7.06 -4.18
CA PRO A 184 7.89 8.22 -4.66
C PRO A 184 6.62 7.87 -5.45
N SER A 185 6.58 6.70 -6.11
CA SER A 185 5.44 6.18 -6.87
C SER A 185 5.49 4.66 -6.93
N PHE A 186 4.34 3.98 -7.11
CA PHE A 186 4.29 2.52 -7.23
C PHE A 186 5.12 2.01 -8.42
N GLU A 187 5.13 2.72 -9.54
CA GLU A 187 5.99 2.44 -10.67
C GLU A 187 7.46 2.40 -10.25
N ARG A 188 7.94 3.48 -9.60
CA ARG A 188 9.33 3.55 -9.18
C ARG A 188 9.66 2.50 -8.11
N GLY A 189 8.74 2.31 -7.15
CA GLY A 189 8.88 1.27 -6.12
C GLY A 189 9.05 -0.13 -6.72
N LEU A 190 8.22 -0.51 -7.70
CA LEU A 190 8.31 -1.81 -8.37
C LEU A 190 9.61 -1.97 -9.17
N LEU A 191 10.05 -0.92 -9.90
CA LEU A 191 11.32 -0.94 -10.61
C LEU A 191 12.52 -1.18 -9.68
N ASP A 192 12.48 -0.61 -8.49
CA ASP A 192 13.54 -0.79 -7.49
C ASP A 192 13.47 -2.19 -6.88
N VAL A 193 12.28 -2.65 -6.48
CA VAL A 193 12.04 -3.97 -5.87
C VAL A 193 12.53 -5.12 -6.76
N LEU A 194 12.37 -5.03 -8.09
CA LEU A 194 12.87 -6.05 -9.02
C LEU A 194 14.41 -6.22 -9.02
N ARG A 195 15.15 -5.34 -8.32
CA ARG A 195 16.60 -5.40 -8.14
C ARG A 195 17.01 -5.76 -6.71
N GLU A 196 16.04 -5.98 -5.85
CA GLU A 196 16.22 -6.25 -4.42
C GLU A 196 16.10 -7.76 -4.10
N ASP A 197 16.06 -8.63 -5.13
CA ASP A 197 15.99 -10.10 -5.05
C ASP A 197 14.80 -10.63 -4.21
N PRO A 198 13.57 -10.17 -4.47
CA PRO A 198 12.39 -10.64 -3.74
C PRO A 198 11.89 -11.98 -4.27
N ASP A 199 11.38 -12.83 -3.39
CA ASP A 199 10.56 -14.00 -3.76
C ASP A 199 9.08 -13.64 -3.89
N VAL A 200 8.61 -12.72 -3.03
CA VAL A 200 7.21 -12.31 -2.95
C VAL A 200 7.10 -10.79 -2.92
N ILE A 201 6.25 -10.26 -3.77
CA ILE A 201 5.98 -8.82 -3.86
C ILE A 201 4.50 -8.58 -3.56
N LEU A 202 4.20 -7.75 -2.56
CA LEU A 202 2.85 -7.24 -2.36
C LEU A 202 2.75 -5.83 -2.94
N VAL A 203 1.75 -5.60 -3.79
CA VAL A 203 1.41 -4.28 -4.31
C VAL A 203 0.06 -3.86 -3.74
N GLY A 204 0.05 -2.83 -2.90
CA GLY A 204 -1.14 -2.37 -2.19
C GLY A 204 -2.34 -2.17 -3.12
N GLU A 205 -2.15 -1.53 -4.26
CA GLU A 205 -3.20 -1.37 -5.28
C GLU A 205 -2.63 -1.17 -6.69
N LEU A 206 -3.22 -1.85 -7.67
CA LEU A 206 -2.93 -1.66 -9.10
C LEU A 206 -3.90 -0.63 -9.69
N ARG A 207 -3.42 0.59 -9.96
CA ARG A 207 -4.24 1.67 -10.55
C ARG A 207 -3.76 2.07 -11.94
N GLU A 208 -2.47 2.25 -12.11
CA GLU A 208 -1.86 2.84 -13.28
C GLU A 208 -1.30 1.76 -14.22
N ALA A 209 -1.38 2.01 -15.54
CA ALA A 209 -0.93 1.08 -16.56
C ALA A 209 0.51 0.60 -16.33
N GLU A 210 1.43 1.51 -16.00
CA GLU A 210 2.83 1.18 -15.81
C GLU A 210 3.05 0.28 -14.57
N THR A 211 2.34 0.55 -13.47
CA THR A 211 2.35 -0.31 -12.28
C THR A 211 1.81 -1.71 -12.59
N ILE A 212 0.74 -1.81 -13.39
CA ILE A 212 0.17 -3.08 -13.85
C ILE A 212 1.21 -3.83 -14.70
N ARG A 213 1.83 -3.16 -15.67
CA ARG A 213 2.84 -3.74 -16.56
C ARG A 213 4.01 -4.32 -15.78
N LEU A 214 4.53 -3.57 -14.81
CA LEU A 214 5.65 -4.02 -13.98
C LEU A 214 5.27 -5.19 -13.07
N ALA A 215 4.06 -5.18 -12.49
CA ALA A 215 3.56 -6.29 -11.69
C ALA A 215 3.41 -7.59 -12.52
N LEU A 216 2.91 -7.48 -13.76
CA LEU A 216 2.84 -8.61 -14.69
C LEU A 216 4.23 -9.11 -15.07
N SER A 217 5.16 -8.22 -15.38
CA SER A 217 6.56 -8.58 -15.68
C SER A 217 7.25 -9.26 -14.49
N ALA A 218 7.01 -8.81 -13.26
CA ALA A 218 7.49 -9.46 -12.05
C ALA A 218 6.95 -10.89 -11.93
N ALA A 219 5.64 -11.07 -12.15
CA ALA A 219 5.00 -12.38 -12.10
C ALA A 219 5.52 -13.34 -13.19
N GLU A 220 5.82 -12.83 -14.40
CA GLU A 220 6.43 -13.61 -15.49
C GLU A 220 7.89 -13.99 -15.21
N SER A 221 8.64 -13.11 -14.52
CA SER A 221 10.06 -13.34 -14.21
C SER A 221 10.29 -14.25 -13.00
N GLY A 222 9.22 -14.82 -12.42
CA GLY A 222 9.34 -15.85 -11.39
C GLY A 222 9.04 -15.40 -9.97
N HIS A 223 8.53 -14.18 -9.78
CA HIS A 223 8.11 -13.68 -8.47
C HIS A 223 6.63 -13.97 -8.19
N LEU A 224 6.28 -14.24 -6.95
CA LEU A 224 4.88 -14.28 -6.52
C LEU A 224 4.41 -12.84 -6.26
N VAL A 225 3.50 -12.35 -7.08
CA VAL A 225 2.89 -11.02 -6.93
C VAL A 225 1.50 -11.15 -6.34
N ILE A 226 1.26 -10.51 -5.20
CA ILE A 226 -0.06 -10.37 -4.58
C ILE A 226 -0.45 -8.90 -4.67
N ALA A 227 -1.59 -8.60 -5.30
CA ALA A 227 -1.99 -7.21 -5.51
C ALA A 227 -3.48 -7.01 -5.28
N SER A 228 -3.89 -5.76 -4.96
CA SER A 228 -5.31 -5.47 -4.83
C SER A 228 -5.87 -4.64 -5.98
N LEU A 229 -7.19 -4.79 -6.17
CA LEU A 229 -7.99 -4.01 -7.12
C LEU A 229 -9.36 -3.66 -6.52
N HIS A 230 -9.92 -2.53 -6.95
CA HIS A 230 -11.30 -2.17 -6.64
C HIS A 230 -12.24 -2.66 -7.75
N SER A 231 -12.63 -3.93 -7.70
CA SER A 231 -13.55 -4.55 -8.65
C SER A 231 -14.53 -5.46 -7.92
N ALA A 232 -15.76 -5.52 -8.39
CA ALA A 232 -16.84 -6.27 -7.76
C ALA A 232 -16.95 -7.71 -8.28
N THR A 233 -16.37 -8.00 -9.46
CA THR A 233 -16.35 -9.33 -10.07
C THR A 233 -14.98 -9.63 -10.68
N PRO A 234 -14.64 -10.91 -10.94
CA PRO A 234 -13.41 -11.30 -11.63
C PRO A 234 -13.33 -10.72 -13.06
N GLU A 235 -14.46 -10.68 -13.77
CA GLU A 235 -14.57 -10.13 -15.11
C GLU A 235 -14.22 -8.64 -15.12
N GLU A 236 -14.82 -7.88 -14.19
CA GLU A 236 -14.53 -6.46 -14.04
C GLU A 236 -13.05 -6.21 -13.73
N ALA A 237 -12.44 -7.04 -12.88
CA ALA A 237 -11.02 -6.94 -12.56
C ALA A 237 -10.16 -7.08 -13.82
N LEU A 238 -10.44 -8.08 -14.66
CA LEU A 238 -9.71 -8.31 -15.92
C LEU A 238 -9.96 -7.21 -16.95
N TYR A 239 -11.22 -6.76 -17.11
CA TYR A 239 -11.52 -5.60 -17.97
C TYR A 239 -10.75 -4.37 -17.52
N ARG A 240 -10.72 -4.09 -16.21
CA ARG A 240 -10.03 -2.92 -15.66
C ARG A 240 -8.52 -2.96 -15.91
N LEU A 241 -7.89 -4.13 -15.74
CA LEU A 241 -6.47 -4.30 -16.03
C LEU A 241 -6.17 -4.08 -17.52
N CYS A 242 -6.97 -4.66 -18.41
CA CYS A 242 -6.76 -4.51 -19.85
C CYS A 242 -7.06 -3.08 -20.33
N ASN A 243 -8.14 -2.45 -19.85
CA ASN A 243 -8.56 -1.12 -20.27
C ASN A 243 -7.66 0.01 -19.72
N ALA A 244 -6.74 -0.28 -18.81
CA ALA A 244 -5.69 0.66 -18.43
C ALA A 244 -4.70 0.94 -19.57
N PHE A 245 -4.70 0.12 -20.63
CA PHE A 245 -3.77 0.19 -21.74
C PHE A 245 -4.47 0.62 -23.05
N PRO A 246 -3.74 1.26 -23.99
CA PRO A 246 -4.22 1.48 -25.34
C PRO A 246 -4.60 0.17 -26.03
N LEU A 247 -5.53 0.22 -26.97
CA LEU A 247 -6.07 -0.97 -27.66
C LEU A 247 -4.98 -1.87 -28.25
N GLU A 248 -3.93 -1.26 -28.80
CA GLU A 248 -2.81 -1.95 -29.45
C GLU A 248 -1.99 -2.78 -28.45
N ALA A 249 -1.97 -2.41 -27.17
CA ALA A 249 -1.23 -3.10 -26.11
C ALA A 249 -2.07 -4.14 -25.36
N GLN A 250 -3.41 -4.12 -25.50
CA GLN A 250 -4.29 -5.00 -24.71
C GLN A 250 -4.08 -6.49 -25.00
N ASP A 251 -3.74 -6.86 -26.23
CA ASP A 251 -3.47 -8.26 -26.60
C ASP A 251 -2.24 -8.80 -25.83
N LEU A 252 -1.20 -8.00 -25.72
CA LEU A 252 0.00 -8.35 -24.95
C LEU A 252 -0.36 -8.50 -23.46
N VAL A 253 -1.12 -7.57 -22.92
CA VAL A 253 -1.56 -7.62 -21.52
C VAL A 253 -2.41 -8.87 -21.24
N ARG A 254 -3.34 -9.22 -22.14
CA ARG A 254 -4.12 -10.47 -22.02
C ARG A 254 -3.23 -11.72 -22.08
N HIS A 255 -2.23 -11.69 -22.92
CA HIS A 255 -1.25 -12.79 -23.00
C HIS A 255 -0.50 -12.94 -21.66
N GLN A 256 0.05 -11.85 -21.12
CA GLN A 256 0.75 -11.83 -19.84
C GLN A 256 -0.17 -12.25 -18.67
N LEU A 257 -1.40 -11.73 -18.61
CA LEU A 257 -2.39 -12.18 -17.63
C LEU A 257 -2.69 -13.68 -17.76
N SER A 258 -2.87 -14.18 -18.97
CA SER A 258 -3.16 -15.61 -19.19
C SER A 258 -2.01 -16.53 -18.76
N SER A 259 -0.77 -16.08 -18.81
CA SER A 259 0.40 -16.86 -18.38
C SER A 259 0.64 -16.81 -16.87
N THR A 260 0.38 -15.66 -16.25
CA THR A 260 0.74 -15.40 -14.85
C THR A 260 -0.39 -15.58 -13.85
N LEU A 261 -1.64 -15.42 -14.26
CA LEU A 261 -2.79 -15.43 -13.35
C LEU A 261 -2.97 -16.79 -12.67
N HIS A 262 -2.90 -16.81 -11.33
CA HIS A 262 -3.22 -17.97 -10.50
C HIS A 262 -4.59 -17.89 -9.86
N ALA A 263 -4.97 -16.71 -9.35
CA ALA A 263 -6.28 -16.54 -8.74
C ALA A 263 -6.76 -15.08 -8.77
N ILE A 264 -8.08 -14.92 -8.81
CA ILE A 264 -8.77 -13.67 -8.47
C ILE A 264 -9.72 -13.98 -7.32
N VAL A 265 -9.50 -13.31 -6.18
CA VAL A 265 -10.31 -13.43 -4.97
C VAL A 265 -11.12 -12.13 -4.83
N VAL A 266 -12.41 -12.16 -5.16
CA VAL A 266 -13.28 -11.01 -4.91
C VAL A 266 -13.94 -11.18 -3.57
N GLN A 267 -13.82 -10.19 -2.69
CA GLN A 267 -14.25 -10.26 -1.30
C GLN A 267 -15.27 -9.20 -0.94
N GLN A 268 -16.33 -9.62 -0.25
CA GLN A 268 -17.31 -8.77 0.42
C GLN A 268 -17.43 -9.19 1.88
N LEU A 269 -17.74 -8.25 2.77
CA LEU A 269 -18.11 -8.55 4.15
C LEU A 269 -19.63 -8.50 4.27
N ARG A 270 -20.26 -9.63 4.64
CA ARG A 270 -21.70 -9.71 4.87
C ARG A 270 -21.99 -10.10 6.32
N MET A 271 -23.07 -9.57 6.89
CA MET A 271 -23.55 -9.96 8.22
C MET A 271 -24.04 -11.40 8.18
N HIS A 272 -23.43 -12.25 8.99
CA HIS A 272 -23.89 -13.64 9.11
C HIS A 272 -25.13 -13.73 10.02
N PRO A 273 -26.25 -14.33 9.58
CA PRO A 273 -27.52 -14.27 10.30
C PRO A 273 -27.47 -14.95 11.68
N VAL A 274 -26.70 -16.02 11.81
CA VAL A 274 -26.57 -16.80 13.05
C VAL A 274 -25.43 -16.26 13.93
N ALA A 275 -24.25 -16.02 13.35
CA ALA A 275 -23.06 -15.60 14.08
C ALA A 275 -23.16 -14.13 14.58
N ARG A 276 -24.02 -13.31 13.95
CA ARG A 276 -24.26 -11.91 14.32
C ARG A 276 -23.04 -10.99 14.19
N PHE A 277 -22.08 -11.35 13.34
CA PHE A 277 -20.95 -10.51 12.93
C PHE A 277 -20.68 -10.66 11.43
N ARG A 278 -19.85 -9.76 10.89
CA ARG A 278 -19.51 -9.79 9.47
C ARG A 278 -18.52 -10.91 9.19
N VAL A 279 -18.79 -11.68 8.16
CA VAL A 279 -17.90 -12.73 7.62
C VAL A 279 -17.55 -12.41 6.16
N PRO A 280 -16.36 -12.81 5.67
CA PRO A 280 -16.02 -12.66 4.27
C PRO A 280 -16.83 -13.64 3.41
N VAL A 281 -17.42 -13.10 2.36
CA VAL A 281 -18.03 -13.86 1.26
C VAL A 281 -17.13 -13.68 0.06
N LEU A 282 -16.71 -14.77 -0.57
CA LEU A 282 -15.74 -14.76 -1.65
C LEU A 282 -16.39 -15.17 -2.98
N SER A 283 -15.91 -14.53 -4.05
CA SER A 283 -15.94 -15.11 -5.40
C SER A 283 -14.51 -15.47 -5.75
N LEU A 284 -14.26 -16.73 -6.09
CA LEU A 284 -12.93 -17.29 -6.27
C LEU A 284 -12.78 -17.86 -7.68
N LEU A 285 -12.02 -17.18 -8.52
CA LEU A 285 -11.60 -17.65 -9.84
C LEU A 285 -10.18 -18.21 -9.75
N ILE A 286 -9.98 -19.44 -10.20
CA ILE A 286 -8.67 -20.08 -10.27
C ILE A 286 -8.19 -20.09 -11.73
N GLY A 287 -6.93 -19.76 -11.96
CA GLY A 287 -6.27 -19.70 -13.28
C GLY A 287 -6.05 -21.07 -13.91
N THR A 288 -7.12 -21.85 -14.06
CA THR A 288 -7.08 -23.14 -14.77
C THR A 288 -6.85 -22.94 -16.28
N HIS A 289 -6.54 -24.01 -17.00
CA HIS A 289 -6.31 -23.90 -18.44
C HIS A 289 -7.49 -23.25 -19.20
N PRO A 290 -8.76 -23.64 -18.96
CA PRO A 290 -9.91 -22.98 -19.60
C PRO A 290 -10.01 -21.49 -19.27
N VAL A 291 -9.80 -21.11 -18.00
CA VAL A 291 -9.79 -19.70 -17.57
C VAL A 291 -8.71 -18.90 -18.30
N ARG A 292 -7.49 -19.43 -18.37
CA ARG A 292 -6.37 -18.78 -19.05
C ARG A 292 -6.63 -18.59 -20.55
N MET A 293 -7.29 -19.56 -21.20
CA MET A 293 -7.71 -19.44 -22.61
C MET A 293 -8.72 -18.31 -22.80
N LEU A 294 -9.76 -18.23 -21.96
CA LEU A 294 -10.74 -17.14 -22.01
C LEU A 294 -10.09 -15.77 -21.76
N VAL A 295 -9.15 -15.69 -20.82
CA VAL A 295 -8.40 -14.46 -20.53
C VAL A 295 -7.60 -14.03 -21.77
N ARG A 296 -6.90 -14.96 -22.41
CA ARG A 296 -6.10 -14.70 -23.61
C ARG A 296 -6.94 -14.20 -24.78
N GLU A 297 -8.14 -14.78 -24.95
CA GLU A 297 -9.08 -14.42 -26.02
C GLU A 297 -9.92 -13.18 -25.69
N GLY A 298 -9.81 -12.61 -24.49
CA GLY A 298 -10.60 -11.46 -24.04
C GLY A 298 -12.09 -11.78 -23.82
N LYS A 299 -12.45 -13.07 -23.69
CA LYS A 299 -13.82 -13.54 -23.51
C LYS A 299 -14.24 -13.56 -22.03
N PHE A 300 -14.01 -12.44 -21.31
CA PHE A 300 -14.21 -12.38 -19.86
C PHE A 300 -15.67 -12.63 -19.44
N ALA A 301 -16.65 -12.28 -20.26
CA ALA A 301 -18.06 -12.55 -19.97
C ALA A 301 -18.41 -14.03 -19.80
N GLN A 302 -17.57 -14.96 -20.28
CA GLN A 302 -17.78 -16.40 -20.14
C GLN A 302 -17.20 -16.98 -18.84
N LEU A 303 -16.45 -16.18 -18.05
CA LEU A 303 -15.80 -16.63 -16.83
C LEU A 303 -16.79 -17.08 -15.77
N HIS A 304 -17.93 -16.37 -15.66
CA HIS A 304 -18.98 -16.77 -14.71
C HIS A 304 -19.43 -18.23 -14.91
N SER A 305 -19.72 -18.61 -16.14
CA SER A 305 -20.14 -20.00 -16.47
C SER A 305 -19.04 -21.01 -16.18
N ILE A 306 -17.76 -20.65 -16.43
CA ILE A 306 -16.62 -21.52 -16.08
C ILE A 306 -16.50 -21.67 -14.56
N MET A 307 -16.73 -20.61 -13.78
CA MET A 307 -16.70 -20.69 -12.31
C MET A 307 -17.81 -21.60 -11.77
N GLU A 308 -19.02 -21.55 -12.34
CA GLU A 308 -20.11 -22.44 -11.94
C GLU A 308 -19.79 -23.91 -12.21
N MET A 309 -19.15 -24.22 -13.34
CA MET A 309 -18.72 -25.59 -13.67
C MET A 309 -17.48 -26.02 -12.88
N GLY A 310 -16.61 -25.09 -12.50
CA GLY A 310 -15.33 -25.33 -11.83
C GLY A 310 -15.40 -25.48 -10.32
N ARG A 311 -16.58 -25.74 -9.73
CA ARG A 311 -16.73 -25.96 -8.27
C ARG A 311 -15.83 -27.09 -7.75
N GLY A 312 -15.70 -28.17 -8.52
CA GLY A 312 -14.81 -29.26 -8.19
C GLY A 312 -13.32 -28.93 -8.18
N GLU A 313 -12.94 -27.84 -8.83
CA GLU A 313 -11.58 -27.28 -8.88
C GLU A 313 -11.37 -26.16 -7.84
N GLY A 314 -12.35 -25.91 -6.95
CA GLY A 314 -12.31 -24.89 -5.90
C GLY A 314 -12.69 -23.50 -6.35
N MET A 315 -13.34 -23.34 -7.51
CA MET A 315 -13.90 -22.07 -7.95
C MET A 315 -15.29 -21.85 -7.33
N TYR A 316 -15.58 -20.59 -6.96
CA TYR A 316 -16.87 -20.22 -6.37
C TYR A 316 -17.34 -18.87 -6.93
N THR A 317 -18.60 -18.81 -7.33
CA THR A 317 -19.32 -17.52 -7.40
C THR A 317 -19.68 -17.07 -5.99
N MET A 318 -20.04 -15.79 -5.79
CA MET A 318 -20.42 -15.27 -4.46
C MET A 318 -21.56 -16.07 -3.82
N ASP A 319 -22.58 -16.39 -4.61
CA ASP A 319 -23.76 -17.11 -4.13
C ASP A 319 -23.43 -18.57 -3.81
N ALA A 320 -22.69 -19.24 -4.69
CA ALA A 320 -22.22 -20.61 -4.44
C ALA A 320 -21.32 -20.70 -3.19
N TYR A 321 -20.46 -19.70 -2.96
CA TYR A 321 -19.62 -19.64 -1.75
C TYR A 321 -20.47 -19.51 -0.49
N TYR A 322 -21.49 -18.66 -0.53
CA TYR A 322 -22.40 -18.47 0.60
C TYR A 322 -23.14 -19.78 0.91
N ASP A 323 -23.73 -20.43 -0.10
CA ASP A 323 -24.54 -21.65 0.07
C ASP A 323 -23.68 -22.86 0.43
N ASP A 324 -22.58 -23.07 -0.27
CA ASP A 324 -21.77 -24.30 -0.16
C ASP A 324 -20.76 -24.23 1.01
N PHE A 325 -20.32 -23.05 1.42
CA PHE A 325 -19.31 -22.89 2.47
C PHE A 325 -19.88 -22.23 3.73
N LEU A 326 -20.48 -21.04 3.64
CA LEU A 326 -20.88 -20.28 4.82
C LEU A 326 -22.18 -20.79 5.47
N ASN A 327 -23.11 -21.31 4.66
CA ASN A 327 -24.40 -21.78 5.16
C ASN A 327 -24.33 -23.20 5.75
N ARG A 328 -23.17 -23.87 5.71
CA ARG A 328 -22.96 -25.17 6.36
C ARG A 328 -22.75 -25.00 7.87
N PRO A 329 -23.15 -26.04 8.68
CA PRO A 329 -22.85 -26.03 10.10
C PRO A 329 -21.33 -25.97 10.33
N GLN A 330 -20.84 -24.86 10.78
CA GLN A 330 -19.43 -24.66 11.13
C GLN A 330 -19.30 -23.67 12.28
N ARG A 331 -18.15 -23.70 12.94
CA ARG A 331 -17.80 -22.70 13.96
C ARG A 331 -17.13 -21.51 13.29
N PHE A 332 -17.71 -20.34 13.45
CA PHE A 332 -17.08 -19.07 13.04
C PHE A 332 -16.28 -18.49 14.20
N SER A 333 -15.08 -18.04 13.90
CA SER A 333 -14.27 -17.23 14.81
C SER A 333 -14.87 -15.82 14.86
N ALA A 334 -15.20 -15.34 16.05
CA ALA A 334 -15.60 -13.95 16.22
C ALA A 334 -14.44 -13.01 15.87
N PRO A 335 -14.71 -11.83 15.30
CA PRO A 335 -13.68 -10.85 15.01
C PRO A 335 -12.88 -10.54 16.28
N SER A 336 -11.56 -10.71 16.23
CA SER A 336 -10.67 -10.28 17.31
C SER A 336 -10.54 -8.77 17.31
N ASN A 337 -10.26 -8.18 18.48
CA ASN A 337 -9.85 -6.79 18.52
C ASN A 337 -8.45 -6.66 17.92
N VAL A 338 -8.41 -6.43 16.61
CA VAL A 338 -7.16 -6.28 15.84
C VAL A 338 -6.33 -5.05 16.24
N PHE A 339 -6.94 -4.08 16.94
CA PHE A 339 -6.25 -2.86 17.39
C PHE A 339 -5.37 -3.09 18.64
N ARG A 340 -5.47 -4.24 19.30
CA ARG A 340 -4.55 -4.56 20.40
C ARG A 340 -3.12 -4.64 19.88
N PRO A 341 -2.14 -4.15 20.65
CA PRO A 341 -0.73 -4.29 20.27
C PRO A 341 -0.37 -5.75 19.92
N ALA A 342 0.53 -5.91 18.97
CA ALA A 342 1.12 -7.22 18.69
C ALA A 342 1.81 -7.77 19.96
N PRO A 343 1.94 -9.10 20.10
CA PRO A 343 2.83 -9.70 21.11
C PRO A 343 4.22 -9.08 21.03
N GLU A 344 4.95 -9.03 22.14
CA GLU A 344 6.30 -8.41 22.19
C GLU A 344 7.25 -8.99 21.14
N GLU A 345 7.17 -10.30 20.90
CA GLU A 345 7.93 -11.01 19.89
C GLU A 345 7.64 -10.60 18.44
N ASP A 346 6.44 -10.05 18.20
CA ASP A 346 5.98 -9.56 16.88
C ASP A 346 6.08 -8.01 16.75
N GLN A 347 6.55 -7.30 17.79
CA GLN A 347 6.70 -5.86 17.74
C GLN A 347 8.00 -5.47 17.03
N GLN A 348 7.86 -4.69 15.96
CA GLN A 348 8.99 -4.00 15.36
C GLN A 348 9.07 -2.57 15.90
N PRO A 349 10.25 -2.06 16.27
CA PRO A 349 10.41 -0.66 16.63
C PRO A 349 10.06 0.24 15.45
N ASP A 350 9.40 1.35 15.73
CA ASP A 350 9.23 2.42 14.74
C ASP A 350 10.61 3.03 14.46
N TYR A 351 11.10 2.82 13.24
CA TYR A 351 12.32 3.42 12.76
C TYR A 351 11.98 4.50 11.74
N ASP A 352 11.89 5.74 12.20
CA ASP A 352 11.88 6.90 11.31
C ASP A 352 13.32 7.13 10.84
N SER A 353 13.61 6.85 9.57
CA SER A 353 14.94 7.06 9.01
C SER A 353 15.35 8.53 9.14
N PRO A 354 16.49 8.85 9.79
CA PRO A 354 16.98 10.22 9.90
C PRO A 354 17.21 10.91 8.54
N LEU A 355 17.34 10.13 7.46
CA LEU A 355 17.50 10.67 6.10
C LEU A 355 16.17 11.23 5.56
N MET A 356 15.02 10.71 5.99
CA MET A 356 13.71 11.20 5.56
C MET A 356 13.33 12.54 6.21
N ASP A 357 13.83 12.80 7.41
CA ASP A 357 13.59 14.08 8.12
C ASP A 357 14.37 15.26 7.50
N ARG A 358 15.42 14.98 6.70
CA ARG A 358 16.24 16.02 6.07
C ARG A 358 15.76 16.45 4.69
N GLY A 359 14.60 15.98 4.25
CA GLY A 359 14.05 16.31 2.92
C GLY A 359 15.08 16.01 1.84
N LEU A 360 15.05 14.84 1.24
CA LEU A 360 15.79 14.54 0.01
C LEU A 360 15.21 15.31 -1.19
N GLY A 361 15.01 16.62 -1.01
CA GLY A 361 14.89 17.59 -2.08
C GLY A 361 16.29 18.07 -2.42
N THR A 362 16.91 17.50 -3.45
CA THR A 362 18.07 18.08 -4.15
C THR A 362 19.24 18.55 -3.28
N THR A 363 19.74 17.76 -2.34
CA THR A 363 21.07 18.00 -1.82
C THR A 363 22.08 17.16 -2.58
N HIS A 364 22.89 17.81 -3.38
CA HIS A 364 24.12 17.25 -3.92
C HIS A 364 24.89 16.57 -2.79
N TYR A 365 25.17 15.30 -2.95
CA TYR A 365 26.02 14.53 -2.05
C TYR A 365 27.41 15.18 -2.07
N THR A 366 27.75 15.92 -1.04
CA THR A 366 29.10 16.45 -0.91
C THR A 366 29.95 15.43 -0.15
N PRO A 367 31.22 15.21 -0.57
CA PRO A 367 32.12 14.25 0.08
C PRO A 367 32.38 14.50 1.58
N GLU A 368 32.02 15.67 2.10
CA GLU A 368 32.16 16.03 3.51
C GLU A 368 31.12 15.38 4.43
N SER A 369 29.92 15.04 3.92
CA SER A 369 28.91 14.37 4.73
C SER A 369 29.22 12.90 5.03
N ALA A 370 30.16 12.28 4.30
CA ALA A 370 30.62 10.92 4.53
C ALA A 370 31.62 10.78 5.69
N ARG A 371 32.21 11.87 6.18
CA ARG A 371 33.25 11.82 7.23
C ARG A 371 32.72 11.58 8.63
N HIS A 372 31.44 11.75 8.87
CA HIS A 372 30.83 11.51 10.19
C HIS A 372 30.33 10.07 10.44
N LEU A 373 30.39 9.19 9.43
CA LEU A 373 29.95 7.79 9.55
C LEU A 373 31.11 6.80 9.73
N ALA A 374 32.36 7.23 9.66
CA ALA A 374 33.52 6.40 9.94
C ALA A 374 33.90 6.52 11.41
N ARG A 375 33.47 5.59 12.26
CA ARG A 375 34.12 5.37 13.54
C ARG A 375 35.50 4.74 13.30
N PRO A 376 36.56 5.29 13.89
CA PRO A 376 37.89 4.73 13.75
C PRO A 376 38.14 3.65 14.78
N ASP A 377 37.65 2.42 14.59
CA ASP A 377 38.15 1.27 15.37
C ASP A 377 37.68 -0.04 14.69
N GLY A 378 38.52 -0.52 13.79
CA GLY A 378 38.43 -1.86 13.21
C GLY A 378 39.46 -2.07 12.08
N PRO A 379 40.51 -2.90 12.29
CA PRO A 379 41.46 -3.17 11.23
C PRO A 379 40.94 -4.19 10.23
N ALA A 380 41.24 -3.97 8.95
CA ALA A 380 41.09 -4.88 7.83
C ALA A 380 39.90 -4.64 6.87
N LEU A 381 40.01 -3.56 6.09
CA LEU A 381 39.37 -3.51 4.75
C LEU A 381 40.10 -2.53 3.82
N HIS A 382 41.45 -2.45 3.94
CA HIS A 382 42.30 -1.54 3.15
C HIS A 382 43.11 -2.23 2.02
N ALA A 383 42.72 -3.41 1.56
CA ALA A 383 43.52 -4.18 0.60
C ALA A 383 42.85 -4.52 -0.74
N ALA A 384 41.70 -3.92 -1.08
CA ALA A 384 41.00 -4.31 -2.30
C ALA A 384 40.64 -3.15 -3.27
N MET A 385 41.15 -1.93 -3.06
CA MET A 385 40.81 -0.77 -3.94
C MET A 385 42.01 -0.05 -4.58
N HIS A 386 43.14 -0.73 -4.75
CA HIS A 386 44.30 -0.21 -5.50
C HIS A 386 44.79 -1.20 -6.52
N ALA A 387 44.02 -1.51 -7.55
CA ALA A 387 44.50 -2.13 -8.77
C ALA A 387 43.50 -1.89 -9.90
N SER A 388 43.61 -0.77 -10.60
CA SER A 388 43.30 -0.59 -12.02
C SER A 388 42.92 0.87 -12.32
N VAL A 389 43.91 1.77 -12.28
CA VAL A 389 43.89 2.99 -13.09
C VAL A 389 45.36 3.26 -13.50
N ASP A 390 45.74 2.72 -14.61
CA ASP A 390 46.84 3.24 -15.42
C ASP A 390 46.66 2.82 -16.88
N ALA A 391 46.87 3.78 -17.76
CA ALA A 391 46.99 3.72 -19.20
C ALA A 391 45.74 4.12 -20.04
N ALA A 392 45.67 5.40 -20.41
CA ALA A 392 45.82 5.89 -21.76
C ALA A 392 45.42 7.35 -21.92
N GLN A 393 46.37 8.20 -22.11
CA GLN A 393 46.27 9.51 -22.80
C GLN A 393 47.13 9.46 -24.07
N PRO A 394 47.10 10.46 -24.99
CA PRO A 394 46.01 11.18 -25.63
C PRO A 394 46.17 11.16 -27.19
N GLY A 395 45.14 11.54 -27.89
CA GLY A 395 45.20 11.77 -29.35
C GLY A 395 44.29 12.90 -29.80
N ALA A 396 44.92 13.90 -30.36
CA ALA A 396 44.38 15.17 -30.80
C ALA A 396 43.47 15.11 -32.05
N GLY A 397 42.59 16.12 -32.14
CA GLY A 397 42.33 16.80 -33.41
C GLY A 397 40.99 16.61 -34.07
N HIS A 398 40.19 17.55 -34.16
CA HIS A 398 39.72 18.35 -35.30
C HIS A 398 38.27 18.86 -35.17
N MET A 399 38.16 20.15 -35.21
CA MET A 399 37.20 21.04 -35.88
C MET A 399 36.02 20.41 -36.64
N GLY A 400 34.85 20.98 -36.44
CA GLY A 400 33.99 21.24 -37.55
C GLY A 400 32.49 21.30 -37.30
N MET A 401 31.96 22.53 -37.36
CA MET A 401 30.63 22.89 -37.87
C MET A 401 29.42 22.84 -36.96
N ALA A 402 29.03 24.04 -36.62
CA ALA A 402 27.68 24.45 -36.19
C ALA A 402 26.61 24.09 -37.24
N ARG A 403 25.43 23.69 -36.79
CA ARG A 403 24.18 23.80 -37.51
C ARG A 403 23.17 24.63 -36.68
N PRO A 404 22.31 25.39 -37.37
CA PRO A 404 21.54 26.45 -36.81
C PRO A 404 20.17 25.99 -36.27
N ASP A 405 19.71 26.69 -35.25
CA ASP A 405 18.36 27.11 -34.87
C ASP A 405 17.18 26.17 -35.21
N GLU A 406 16.68 25.49 -34.17
CA GLU A 406 15.25 25.22 -34.04
C GLU A 406 14.66 26.11 -32.96
N PRO A 407 13.43 26.68 -33.15
CA PRO A 407 12.84 27.61 -32.21
C PRO A 407 12.37 26.90 -30.95
N GLY A 408 12.91 27.31 -29.81
CA GLY A 408 12.48 26.85 -28.50
C GLY A 408 11.06 27.25 -28.18
N GLU A 409 10.33 26.34 -27.57
CA GLU A 409 9.03 26.62 -26.96
C GLU A 409 9.20 27.69 -25.86
N PRO A 410 8.24 28.62 -25.71
CA PRO A 410 8.34 29.66 -24.73
C PRO A 410 8.17 29.11 -23.31
N VAL A 411 9.17 29.28 -22.49
CA VAL A 411 9.13 29.05 -21.04
C VAL A 411 8.44 30.27 -20.41
N TYR A 412 7.22 30.09 -19.94
CA TYR A 412 6.51 31.11 -19.17
C TYR A 412 6.91 31.02 -17.70
N THR A 413 7.64 32.02 -17.22
CA THR A 413 7.81 32.29 -15.78
C THR A 413 6.64 33.14 -15.31
N LEU A 414 5.81 32.59 -14.43
CA LEU A 414 4.79 33.34 -13.69
C LEU A 414 5.48 34.25 -12.67
N THR A 415 5.50 35.55 -12.91
CA THR A 415 5.76 36.58 -11.92
C THR A 415 4.44 36.97 -11.25
N ASP A 416 4.50 37.21 -9.97
CA ASP A 416 3.41 37.37 -8.99
C ASP A 416 2.57 38.65 -9.13
N GLU A 417 2.08 39.03 -10.32
CA GLU A 417 1.14 40.15 -10.48
C GLU A 417 0.28 39.95 -11.76
N GLY A 418 -0.68 39.09 -11.73
CA GLY A 418 -1.68 38.97 -12.79
C GLY A 418 -2.93 38.23 -12.29
N ARG A 419 -4.08 38.90 -12.32
CA ARG A 419 -5.37 38.30 -11.93
C ARG A 419 -5.74 37.20 -12.90
N LEU A 420 -6.24 36.11 -12.37
CA LEU A 420 -6.68 34.90 -13.10
C LEU A 420 -7.67 35.18 -14.26
N GLU A 421 -8.36 36.30 -14.21
CA GLU A 421 -9.31 36.76 -15.23
C GLU A 421 -8.65 37.21 -16.54
N ASP A 422 -7.41 37.67 -16.49
CA ASP A 422 -6.70 38.15 -17.69
C ASP A 422 -6.11 36.98 -18.49
N VAL A 423 -5.76 35.90 -17.83
CA VAL A 423 -5.24 34.66 -18.47
C VAL A 423 -6.36 33.89 -19.16
N LEU A 424 -7.57 33.90 -18.63
CA LEU A 424 -8.73 33.22 -19.23
C LEU A 424 -9.29 33.93 -20.47
N ARG A 425 -9.03 35.21 -20.65
CA ARG A 425 -9.44 35.98 -21.82
C ARG A 425 -8.61 35.66 -23.06
N GLU A 426 -7.33 35.38 -22.92
CA GLU A 426 -6.46 35.03 -24.06
C GLU A 426 -6.72 33.61 -24.62
N PHE A 427 -7.33 32.73 -23.83
CA PHE A 427 -7.68 31.36 -24.29
C PHE A 427 -9.03 31.25 -25.00
N THR A 428 -9.86 32.31 -25.00
CA THR A 428 -11.18 32.30 -25.63
C THR A 428 -11.21 33.03 -26.98
N GLU A 429 -10.09 33.63 -27.41
CA GLU A 429 -9.98 34.36 -28.69
C GLU A 429 -8.98 33.74 -29.69
N ARG A 430 -8.67 32.44 -29.52
CA ARG A 430 -7.94 31.70 -30.57
C ARG A 430 -8.65 30.45 -31.01
#